data_9390188309c122d7c1ec504dc64d1802
#
_entry.id   9390188309c122d7c1ec504dc64d1802
#
_cell.length_a   1.000
_cell.length_b   1.000
_cell.length_c   1.000
_cell.angle_alpha   90.00
_cell.angle_beta   90.00
_cell.angle_gamma   90.00
#
_symmetry.space_group_name_H-M   'P 1'
#
loop_
_entity.id
_entity.type
_entity.pdbx_description
1 polymer ?
#
loop_
_entity_poly.entity_id
_entity_poly.type
_entity_poly.pdbx_seq_one_letter_code
_entity_poly.pdbx_strand_id
1 'polypeptide(L)'
;RRSGNVILVIDELHNIMGAGDAEGAMNAANILKPALAKGEIRVIGSTTLDEYRRFIEKDSALERRFQKVIVDEPTTAESAEILKGVRDYYENHHHVTYNDSVIETAVRMADRYITDRFLPDKAIDLLDEAGSSANLADTTLVKLENCRTILEDLKKEQDDLENKISGSP
;
A
#
# COMPACT_ATOMS: atom_id res chain seq x y z
N ARG A 1 -5.68 13.96 24.19
CA ARG A 1 -6.22 15.12 24.93
C ARG A 1 -5.16 16.18 25.31
N ARG A 2 -3.87 15.83 25.40
CA ARG A 2 -2.81 16.80 25.79
C ARG A 2 -2.20 17.59 24.62
N SER A 3 -2.36 17.15 23.40
CA SER A 3 -1.80 17.83 22.21
C SER A 3 -2.97 18.38 21.39
N GLY A 4 -3.34 19.63 21.61
CA GLY A 4 -4.51 20.27 20.99
C GLY A 4 -4.49 20.42 19.46
N ASN A 5 -3.53 19.83 18.76
CA ASN A 5 -3.35 19.96 17.31
C ASN A 5 -3.06 18.60 16.63
N VAL A 6 -3.83 17.58 16.97
CA VAL A 6 -3.71 16.24 16.37
C VAL A 6 -4.94 15.96 15.52
N ILE A 7 -4.72 15.50 14.30
CA ILE A 7 -5.75 14.91 13.42
C ILE A 7 -5.54 13.41 13.43
N LEU A 8 -6.58 12.67 13.75
CA LEU A 8 -6.61 11.21 13.70
C LEU A 8 -7.02 10.79 12.30
N VAL A 9 -6.20 9.98 11.63
CA VAL A 9 -6.56 9.34 10.37
C VAL A 9 -6.91 7.89 10.68
N ILE A 10 -8.11 7.45 10.30
CA ILE A 10 -8.62 6.11 10.55
C ILE A 10 -9.04 5.52 9.22
N ASP A 11 -8.31 4.51 8.80
CA ASP A 11 -8.71 3.72 7.64
C ASP A 11 -9.80 2.72 8.03
N GLU A 12 -10.72 2.46 7.11
CA GLU A 12 -11.89 1.60 7.34
C GLU A 12 -12.67 1.97 8.62
N LEU A 13 -13.02 3.24 8.74
CA LEU A 13 -13.70 3.78 9.92
C LEU A 13 -14.93 2.97 10.35
N HIS A 14 -15.60 2.32 9.41
CA HIS A 14 -16.75 1.46 9.64
C HIS A 14 -16.44 0.28 10.57
N ASN A 15 -15.22 -0.26 10.56
CA ASN A 15 -14.79 -1.33 11.45
C ASN A 15 -14.83 -0.92 12.93
N ILE A 16 -14.57 0.35 13.19
CA ILE A 16 -14.62 0.89 14.55
C ILE A 16 -16.06 1.28 14.94
N MET A 17 -16.83 1.81 13.99
CA MET A 17 -18.17 2.36 14.27
C MET A 17 -19.29 1.33 14.16
N GLY A 18 -19.10 0.29 13.34
CA GLY A 18 -20.13 -0.70 13.02
C GLY A 18 -20.05 -2.03 13.76
N ALA A 19 -18.93 -2.31 14.42
CA ALA A 19 -18.70 -3.60 15.06
C ALA A 19 -19.46 -3.73 16.38
N GLY A 20 -20.77 -3.99 16.28
CA GLY A 20 -21.61 -4.32 17.44
C GLY A 20 -21.26 -5.65 18.10
N ASP A 21 -20.48 -6.53 17.46
CA ASP A 21 -20.27 -7.91 17.88
C ASP A 21 -18.85 -8.23 18.39
N ALA A 22 -17.89 -7.33 18.25
CA ALA A 22 -16.52 -7.52 18.77
C ALA A 22 -16.28 -6.63 19.99
N GLU A 23 -15.99 -7.22 21.15
CA GLU A 23 -15.80 -6.51 22.43
C GLU A 23 -14.80 -5.34 22.35
N GLY A 24 -13.73 -5.46 21.56
CA GLY A 24 -12.71 -4.42 21.40
C GLY A 24 -13.18 -3.21 20.58
N ALA A 25 -13.99 -3.43 19.55
CA ALA A 25 -14.47 -2.36 18.66
C ALA A 25 -15.64 -1.58 19.29
N MET A 26 -16.50 -2.23 20.08
CA MET A 26 -17.53 -1.56 20.87
C MET A 26 -16.92 -0.57 21.87
N ASN A 27 -15.79 -0.90 22.47
CA ASN A 27 -15.07 0.00 23.37
C ASN A 27 -14.52 1.23 22.66
N ALA A 28 -13.96 1.08 21.46
CA ALA A 28 -13.40 2.19 20.67
C ALA A 28 -14.50 3.16 20.19
N ALA A 29 -15.62 2.64 19.68
CA ALA A 29 -16.77 3.46 19.29
C ALA A 29 -17.33 4.27 20.46
N ASN A 30 -17.48 3.66 21.63
CA ASN A 30 -17.98 4.31 22.83
C ASN A 30 -17.06 5.43 23.35
N ILE A 31 -15.76 5.35 23.08
CA ILE A 31 -14.79 6.41 23.42
C ILE A 31 -14.78 7.53 22.37
N LEU A 32 -14.85 7.16 21.09
CA LEU A 32 -14.75 8.11 19.98
C LEU A 32 -16.03 8.95 19.80
N LYS A 33 -17.21 8.35 19.91
CA LYS A 33 -18.49 9.06 19.75
C LYS A 33 -18.64 10.26 20.69
N PRO A 34 -18.40 10.16 22.00
CA PRO A 34 -18.47 11.31 22.90
C PRO A 34 -17.41 12.38 22.61
N ALA A 35 -16.18 11.96 22.27
CA ALA A 35 -15.09 12.88 21.98
C ALA A 35 -15.33 13.66 20.68
N LEU A 36 -15.88 13.02 19.63
CA LEU A 36 -16.34 13.64 18.40
C LEU A 36 -17.52 14.60 18.67
N ALA A 37 -18.48 14.17 19.50
CA ALA A 37 -19.64 14.98 19.83
C ALA A 37 -19.26 16.29 20.55
N LYS A 38 -18.20 16.28 21.35
CA LYS A 38 -17.69 17.45 22.06
C LYS A 38 -16.69 18.28 21.23
N GLY A 39 -16.29 17.81 20.03
CA GLY A 39 -15.26 18.47 19.22
C GLY A 39 -13.84 18.40 19.83
N GLU A 40 -13.61 17.45 20.73
CA GLU A 40 -12.31 17.27 21.40
C GLU A 40 -11.25 16.67 20.49
N ILE A 41 -11.67 16.01 19.41
CA ILE A 41 -10.80 15.35 18.43
C ILE A 41 -11.24 15.72 17.01
N ARG A 42 -10.25 15.76 16.11
CA ARG A 42 -10.47 15.88 14.66
C ARG A 42 -10.13 14.54 14.04
N VAL A 43 -11.01 14.02 13.19
CA VAL A 43 -10.86 12.70 12.56
C VAL A 43 -11.06 12.84 11.06
N ILE A 44 -10.18 12.19 10.31
CA ILE A 44 -10.38 11.88 8.89
C ILE A 44 -10.56 10.36 8.82
N GLY A 45 -11.71 9.91 8.33
CA GLY A 45 -12.00 8.49 8.20
C GLY A 45 -12.22 8.12 6.74
N SER A 46 -11.57 7.05 6.27
CA SER A 46 -11.88 6.43 4.98
C SER A 46 -12.90 5.30 5.17
N THR A 47 -13.77 5.12 4.21
CA THR A 47 -14.75 4.02 4.16
C THR A 47 -15.35 3.93 2.77
N THR A 48 -16.03 2.83 2.45
CA THR A 48 -16.83 2.74 1.22
C THR A 48 -18.16 3.45 1.38
N LEU A 49 -18.79 3.81 0.25
CA LEU A 49 -20.11 4.46 0.27
C LEU A 49 -21.20 3.57 0.90
N ASP A 50 -21.11 2.26 0.68
CA ASP A 50 -22.09 1.32 1.22
C ASP A 50 -21.94 1.14 2.73
N GLU A 51 -20.71 1.05 3.21
CA GLU A 51 -20.40 0.99 4.66
C GLU A 51 -20.74 2.30 5.36
N TYR A 52 -20.49 3.46 4.70
CA TYR A 52 -20.93 4.75 5.21
C TYR A 52 -22.43 4.80 5.43
N ARG A 53 -23.24 4.40 4.42
CA ARG A 53 -24.70 4.34 4.52
C ARG A 53 -25.17 3.38 5.61
N ARG A 54 -24.48 2.26 5.76
CA ARG A 54 -24.85 1.21 6.70
C ARG A 54 -24.56 1.56 8.14
N PHE A 55 -23.41 2.17 8.43
CA PHE A 55 -22.89 2.33 9.78
C PHE A 55 -22.81 3.78 10.27
N ILE A 56 -22.67 4.76 9.40
CA ILE A 56 -22.47 6.16 9.78
C ILE A 56 -23.73 6.98 9.56
N GLU A 57 -24.34 6.90 8.38
CA GLU A 57 -25.53 7.68 8.03
C GLU A 57 -26.74 7.32 8.91
N LYS A 58 -26.85 6.08 9.39
CA LYS A 58 -27.91 5.66 10.30
C LYS A 58 -27.76 6.17 11.71
N ASP A 59 -26.56 6.56 12.14
CA ASP A 59 -26.29 7.11 13.45
C ASP A 59 -26.30 8.65 13.37
N SER A 60 -27.41 9.24 13.75
CA SER A 60 -27.60 10.71 13.68
C SER A 60 -26.58 11.52 14.49
N ALA A 61 -25.93 10.91 15.48
CA ALA A 61 -24.88 11.56 16.25
C ALA A 61 -23.56 11.62 15.47
N LEU A 62 -23.28 10.62 14.63
CA LEU A 62 -22.11 10.57 13.76
C LEU A 62 -22.34 11.40 12.48
N GLU A 63 -23.47 11.22 11.81
CA GLU A 63 -23.81 11.92 10.59
C GLU A 63 -23.63 13.43 10.70
N ARG A 64 -24.07 14.02 11.80
CA ARG A 64 -23.93 15.47 12.06
C ARG A 64 -22.50 15.93 12.35
N ARG A 65 -21.56 15.03 12.50
CA ARG A 65 -20.17 15.32 12.87
C ARG A 65 -19.16 15.04 11.77
N PHE A 66 -19.55 14.24 10.80
CA PHE A 66 -18.71 13.94 9.66
C PHE A 66 -19.21 14.70 8.41
N GLN A 67 -18.28 15.42 7.78
CA GLN A 67 -18.49 15.97 6.44
C GLN A 67 -18.10 14.89 5.43
N LYS A 68 -19.05 14.45 4.64
CA LYS A 68 -18.78 13.49 3.56
C LYS A 68 -17.98 14.15 2.43
N VAL A 69 -16.87 13.54 2.06
CA VAL A 69 -16.07 13.89 0.88
C VAL A 69 -16.03 12.66 0.00
N ILE A 70 -16.59 12.77 -1.20
CA ILE A 70 -16.57 11.68 -2.18
C ILE A 70 -15.26 11.76 -2.95
N VAL A 71 -14.58 10.63 -3.06
CA VAL A 71 -13.39 10.45 -3.89
C VAL A 71 -13.82 9.56 -5.04
N ASP A 72 -13.90 10.13 -6.22
CA ASP A 72 -14.26 9.41 -7.45
C ASP A 72 -13.08 8.61 -7.99
N GLU A 73 -13.37 7.60 -8.80
CA GLU A 73 -12.35 6.85 -9.54
C GLU A 73 -11.59 7.80 -10.50
N PRO A 74 -10.25 7.79 -10.50
CA PRO A 74 -9.49 8.63 -11.41
C PRO A 74 -9.67 8.16 -12.85
N THR A 75 -9.55 9.11 -13.78
CA THR A 75 -9.53 8.82 -15.22
C THR A 75 -8.29 8.00 -15.58
N THR A 76 -8.30 7.39 -16.78
CA THR A 76 -7.11 6.66 -17.29
C THR A 76 -5.88 7.55 -17.39
N ALA A 77 -6.04 8.83 -17.74
CA ALA A 77 -4.94 9.80 -17.81
C ALA A 77 -4.36 10.10 -16.41
N GLU A 78 -5.23 10.39 -15.45
CA GLU A 78 -4.81 10.63 -14.06
C GLU A 78 -4.18 9.38 -13.44
N SER A 79 -4.73 8.20 -13.72
CA SER A 79 -4.15 6.93 -13.27
C SER A 79 -2.74 6.71 -13.84
N ALA A 80 -2.50 7.05 -15.10
CA ALA A 80 -1.16 6.97 -15.67
C ALA A 80 -0.17 7.89 -14.95
N GLU A 81 -0.58 9.11 -14.60
CA GLU A 81 0.27 10.03 -13.82
C GLU A 81 0.52 9.51 -12.39
N ILE A 82 -0.49 8.89 -11.75
CA ILE A 82 -0.31 8.24 -10.44
C ILE A 82 0.72 7.11 -10.56
N LEU A 83 0.60 6.23 -11.56
CA LEU A 83 1.54 5.13 -11.76
C LEU A 83 2.97 5.62 -12.05
N LYS A 84 3.12 6.70 -12.84
CA LYS A 84 4.42 7.35 -13.04
C LYS A 84 5.03 7.83 -11.71
N GLY A 85 4.20 8.34 -10.80
CA GLY A 85 4.64 8.78 -9.48
C GLY A 85 5.12 7.68 -8.54
N VAL A 86 4.59 6.45 -8.68
CA VAL A 86 5.00 5.30 -7.86
C VAL A 86 5.96 4.36 -8.57
N ARG A 87 6.28 4.61 -9.84
CA ARG A 87 7.13 3.81 -10.71
C ARG A 87 8.43 3.39 -10.06
N ASP A 88 9.18 4.33 -9.52
CA ASP A 88 10.51 4.09 -8.96
C ASP A 88 10.50 3.06 -7.83
N TYR A 89 9.38 2.99 -7.07
CA TYR A 89 9.21 1.98 -6.03
C TYR A 89 9.15 0.57 -6.61
N TYR A 90 8.34 0.37 -7.65
CA TYR A 90 8.18 -0.93 -8.30
C TYR A 90 9.40 -1.32 -9.15
N GLU A 91 10.05 -0.37 -9.81
CA GLU A 91 11.31 -0.60 -10.54
C GLU A 91 12.40 -1.13 -9.61
N ASN A 92 12.55 -0.50 -8.44
CA ASN A 92 13.53 -0.93 -7.44
C ASN A 92 13.17 -2.29 -6.82
N HIS A 93 11.87 -2.56 -6.61
CA HIS A 93 11.42 -3.81 -6.02
C HIS A 93 11.61 -5.00 -6.95
N HIS A 94 11.25 -4.85 -8.22
CA HIS A 94 11.31 -5.93 -9.21
C HIS A 94 12.61 -5.94 -10.02
N HIS A 95 13.49 -4.94 -9.86
CA HIS A 95 14.72 -4.79 -10.64
C HIS A 95 14.46 -4.70 -12.15
N VAL A 96 13.42 -4.04 -12.55
CA VAL A 96 12.99 -3.80 -13.94
C VAL A 96 12.85 -2.31 -14.19
N THR A 97 12.68 -1.92 -15.47
CA THR A 97 12.42 -0.53 -15.84
C THR A 97 11.12 -0.43 -16.61
N TYR A 98 10.25 0.49 -16.19
CA TYR A 98 8.99 0.79 -16.85
C TYR A 98 9.08 2.11 -17.61
N ASN A 99 9.04 2.08 -18.92
CA ASN A 99 8.90 3.30 -19.70
C ASN A 99 7.45 3.81 -19.69
N ASP A 100 7.25 5.08 -20.02
CA ASP A 100 5.93 5.71 -19.99
C ASP A 100 4.89 4.97 -20.85
N SER A 101 5.32 4.42 -22.00
CA SER A 101 4.41 3.67 -22.88
C SER A 101 3.92 2.35 -22.27
N VAL A 102 4.72 1.70 -21.42
CA VAL A 102 4.33 0.51 -20.67
C VAL A 102 3.29 0.89 -19.63
N ILE A 103 3.51 1.97 -18.87
CA ILE A 103 2.57 2.47 -17.87
C ILE A 103 1.23 2.81 -18.50
N GLU A 104 1.22 3.59 -19.56
CA GLU A 104 -0.01 3.95 -20.28
C GLU A 104 -0.74 2.74 -20.87
N THR A 105 0.01 1.74 -21.32
CA THR A 105 -0.55 0.49 -21.80
C THR A 105 -1.15 -0.33 -20.66
N ALA A 106 -0.46 -0.44 -19.52
CA ALA A 106 -0.97 -1.14 -18.33
C ALA A 106 -2.30 -0.54 -17.87
N VAL A 107 -2.39 0.79 -17.75
CA VAL A 107 -3.64 1.47 -17.36
C VAL A 107 -4.76 1.18 -18.36
N ARG A 108 -4.50 1.30 -19.66
CA ARG A 108 -5.49 1.06 -20.71
C ARG A 108 -5.96 -0.41 -20.73
N MET A 109 -5.04 -1.36 -20.50
CA MET A 109 -5.37 -2.79 -20.44
C MET A 109 -6.15 -3.12 -19.17
N ALA A 110 -5.74 -2.58 -18.02
CA ALA A 110 -6.46 -2.75 -16.76
C ALA A 110 -7.90 -2.20 -16.87
N ASP A 111 -8.06 -1.02 -17.44
CA ASP A 111 -9.37 -0.40 -17.63
C ASP A 111 -10.28 -1.25 -18.53
N ARG A 112 -9.71 -1.81 -19.60
CA ARG A 112 -10.48 -2.59 -20.59
C ARG A 112 -10.84 -4.01 -20.14
N TYR A 113 -9.94 -4.69 -19.43
CA TYR A 113 -10.06 -6.13 -19.18
C TYR A 113 -10.35 -6.48 -17.72
N ILE A 114 -10.05 -5.60 -16.76
CA ILE A 114 -10.33 -5.82 -15.35
C ILE A 114 -11.55 -4.99 -14.96
N THR A 115 -12.71 -5.65 -14.85
CA THR A 115 -14.01 -4.99 -14.66
C THR A 115 -14.52 -5.04 -13.22
N ASP A 116 -13.90 -5.85 -12.36
CA ASP A 116 -14.29 -6.08 -10.98
C ASP A 116 -13.52 -5.21 -9.97
N ARG A 117 -12.63 -4.37 -10.45
CA ARG A 117 -11.80 -3.46 -9.63
C ARG A 117 -11.73 -2.06 -10.24
N PHE A 118 -11.32 -1.09 -9.44
CA PHE A 118 -11.24 0.31 -9.81
C PHE A 118 -9.80 0.76 -10.11
N LEU A 119 -9.66 1.81 -10.90
CA LEU A 119 -8.41 2.53 -11.05
C LEU A 119 -8.13 3.37 -9.78
N PRO A 120 -6.86 3.59 -9.40
CA PRO A 120 -5.64 3.14 -10.07
C PRO A 120 -5.22 1.71 -9.69
N ASP A 121 -5.81 1.09 -8.65
CA ASP A 121 -5.34 -0.16 -8.02
C ASP A 121 -5.21 -1.30 -9.02
N LYS A 122 -6.22 -1.53 -9.87
CA LYS A 122 -6.16 -2.59 -10.90
C LYS A 122 -5.00 -2.42 -11.89
N ALA A 123 -4.55 -1.20 -12.13
CA ALA A 123 -3.42 -0.93 -13.01
C ALA A 123 -2.09 -1.07 -12.28
N ILE A 124 -2.05 -0.74 -10.99
CA ILE A 124 -0.91 -0.98 -10.11
C ILE A 124 -0.67 -2.48 -9.97
N ASP A 125 -1.70 -3.26 -9.68
CA ASP A 125 -1.62 -4.72 -9.58
C ASP A 125 -1.08 -5.35 -10.88
N LEU A 126 -1.57 -4.86 -12.04
CA LEU A 126 -1.08 -5.33 -13.34
C LEU A 126 0.39 -4.99 -13.57
N LEU A 127 0.84 -3.80 -13.15
CA LEU A 127 2.23 -3.37 -13.27
C LEU A 127 3.14 -4.21 -12.35
N ASP A 128 2.68 -4.48 -11.13
CA ASP A 128 3.38 -5.30 -10.15
C ASP A 128 3.57 -6.74 -10.65
N GLU A 129 2.51 -7.36 -11.15
CA GLU A 129 2.54 -8.70 -11.74
C GLU A 129 3.44 -8.77 -12.98
N ALA A 130 3.37 -7.77 -13.85
CA ALA A 130 4.22 -7.70 -15.03
C ALA A 130 5.70 -7.57 -14.65
N GLY A 131 6.03 -6.77 -13.62
CA GLY A 131 7.39 -6.63 -13.11
C GLY A 131 7.92 -7.91 -12.51
N SER A 132 7.12 -8.57 -11.69
CA SER A 132 7.45 -9.87 -11.12
C SER A 132 7.72 -10.92 -12.21
N SER A 133 6.83 -11.01 -13.21
CA SER A 133 6.98 -11.94 -14.34
C SER A 133 8.23 -11.63 -15.17
N ALA A 134 8.53 -10.36 -15.42
CA ALA A 134 9.72 -9.94 -16.16
C ALA A 134 11.02 -10.29 -15.41
N ASN A 135 11.05 -10.04 -14.10
CA ASN A 135 12.19 -10.40 -13.24
C ASN A 135 12.43 -11.91 -13.25
N LEU A 136 11.38 -12.71 -13.06
CA LEU A 136 11.48 -14.19 -13.10
C LEU A 136 11.93 -14.73 -14.46
N ALA A 137 11.57 -14.06 -15.54
CA ALA A 137 11.99 -14.43 -16.89
C ALA A 137 13.44 -14.05 -17.20
N ASP A 138 14.04 -13.13 -16.44
CA ASP A 138 15.42 -12.68 -16.66
C ASP A 138 16.43 -13.62 -16.01
N THR A 139 16.86 -14.61 -16.81
CA THR A 139 17.92 -15.55 -16.42
C THR A 139 19.27 -14.89 -16.10
N THR A 140 19.47 -13.64 -16.50
CA THR A 140 20.70 -12.88 -16.26
C THR A 140 20.81 -12.46 -14.81
N LEU A 141 19.71 -12.02 -14.21
CA LEU A 141 19.64 -11.68 -12.79
C LEU A 141 19.92 -12.88 -11.89
N VAL A 142 19.34 -14.04 -12.21
CA VAL A 142 19.61 -15.30 -11.49
C VAL A 142 21.08 -15.69 -11.57
N LYS A 143 21.70 -15.56 -12.77
CA LYS A 143 23.14 -15.83 -12.95
C LYS A 143 24.00 -14.86 -12.17
N LEU A 144 23.64 -13.58 -12.14
CA LEU A 144 24.37 -12.54 -11.42
C LEU A 144 24.33 -12.79 -9.91
N GLU A 145 23.19 -13.17 -9.37
CA GLU A 145 23.01 -13.49 -7.96
C GLU A 145 23.81 -14.74 -7.56
N ASN A 146 23.76 -15.77 -8.38
CA ASN A 146 24.60 -16.96 -8.18
C ASN A 146 26.10 -16.63 -8.23
N CYS A 147 26.54 -15.76 -9.16
CA CYS A 147 27.93 -15.33 -9.21
C CYS A 147 28.36 -14.52 -7.97
N ARG A 148 27.47 -13.68 -7.44
CA ARG A 148 27.73 -12.94 -6.19
C ARG A 148 27.91 -13.87 -5.00
N THR A 149 27.02 -14.84 -4.84
CA THR A 149 27.10 -15.84 -3.76
C THR A 149 28.39 -16.62 -3.84
N ILE A 150 28.75 -17.13 -5.03
CA ILE A 150 30.03 -17.85 -5.25
C ILE A 150 31.23 -16.95 -4.88
N LEU A 151 31.18 -15.68 -5.25
CA LEU A 151 32.26 -14.73 -4.99
C LEU A 151 32.41 -14.43 -3.49
N GLU A 152 31.32 -14.35 -2.74
CA GLU A 152 31.34 -14.21 -1.29
C GLU A 152 31.90 -15.45 -0.59
N ASP A 153 31.52 -16.63 -1.05
CA ASP A 153 32.03 -17.89 -0.49
C ASP A 153 33.53 -18.06 -0.76
N LEU A 154 34.00 -17.74 -1.97
CA LEU A 154 35.42 -17.77 -2.31
C LEU A 154 36.23 -16.75 -1.50
N LYS A 155 35.69 -15.56 -1.22
CA LYS A 155 36.35 -14.57 -0.35
C LYS A 155 36.48 -15.10 1.08
N LYS A 156 35.45 -15.73 1.64
CA LYS A 156 35.52 -16.34 2.97
C LYS A 156 36.57 -17.44 3.03
N GLU A 157 36.62 -18.29 1.99
CA GLU A 157 37.63 -19.36 1.91
C GLU A 157 39.05 -18.80 1.80
N GLN A 158 39.24 -17.72 1.05
CA GLN A 158 40.51 -17.01 0.97
C GLN A 158 40.95 -16.45 2.34
N ASP A 159 40.02 -15.76 3.03
CA ASP A 159 40.30 -15.19 4.37
C ASP A 159 40.66 -16.31 5.39
N ASP A 160 39.95 -17.44 5.32
CA ASP A 160 40.22 -18.60 6.18
C ASP A 160 41.60 -19.22 5.90
N LEU A 161 42.02 -19.29 4.64
CA LEU A 161 43.33 -19.77 4.25
C LEU A 161 44.44 -18.81 4.67
N GLU A 162 44.25 -17.51 4.47
CA GLU A 162 45.23 -16.48 4.92
C GLU A 162 45.40 -16.50 6.45
N ASN A 163 44.31 -16.66 7.20
CA ASN A 163 44.36 -16.81 8.67
C ASN A 163 45.09 -18.08 9.11
N LYS A 164 44.93 -19.18 8.39
CA LYS A 164 45.66 -20.42 8.67
C LYS A 164 47.18 -20.29 8.38
N ILE A 165 47.53 -19.56 7.34
CA ILE A 165 48.92 -19.34 6.96
C ILE A 165 49.59 -18.36 7.95
N SER A 166 48.88 -17.32 8.38
CA SER A 166 49.39 -16.31 9.33
C SER A 166 49.49 -16.82 10.78
N GLY A 167 48.76 -17.90 11.12
CA GLY A 167 48.73 -18.51 12.44
C GLY A 167 49.67 -19.70 12.62
N SER A 168 50.52 -20.04 11.63
CA SER A 168 51.55 -21.06 11.76
C SER A 168 52.82 -20.43 12.37
N PRO A 169 53.34 -20.93 13.53
CA PRO A 169 54.53 -20.39 14.21
C PRO A 169 55.81 -20.58 13.43
#